data_b70188711b32816002c5642f0a65c93b
#
_entry.id   b70188711b32816002c5642f0a65c93b
#
_cell.length_a   1.000
_cell.length_b   1.000
_cell.length_c   1.000
_cell.angle_alpha   90.00
_cell.angle_beta   90.00
_cell.angle_gamma   90.00
#
_symmetry.space_group_name_H-M   'P 1'
#
loop_
_entity.id
_entity.type
_entity.pdbx_description
1 polymer ?
#
loop_
_entity_poly.entity_id
_entity_poly.type
_entity_poly.pdbx_seq_one_letter_code
_entity_poly.pdbx_strand_id
1 'polypeptide(L)'
;FVGSGKAEEIAEMCHAYAADIVIFDDELTPSQQSNLEKAVPKDVKVIDRTALILDIFALHATTKEGRLQVRLAQNQYLLPRLRGMWAHLASNRMGGGVGSRFGEGESQLEVDRRMVRKRITSIRRELEQVSRMRETQRSARYASGVYKIAEAGYTNAGKSSLINRLAEADVLSYDKLFATLDSTTRKLVLPEGREVTLTDTV
;
A
#
# COMPACT_ATOMS: atom_id res chain seq x y z
N PHE A 1 -7.71 -19.41 -11.74
CA PHE A 1 -8.54 -18.72 -10.76
C PHE A 1 -9.41 -19.74 -9.98
N VAL A 2 -9.89 -19.40 -8.79
CA VAL A 2 -10.60 -20.32 -7.88
C VAL A 2 -11.99 -20.63 -8.42
N GLY A 3 -12.31 -21.91 -8.69
CA GLY A 3 -13.65 -22.35 -9.05
C GLY A 3 -14.60 -22.44 -7.84
N SER A 4 -15.91 -22.67 -8.07
CA SER A 4 -16.92 -22.72 -7.02
C SER A 4 -16.60 -23.77 -5.94
N GLY A 5 -16.22 -24.99 -6.32
CA GLY A 5 -15.86 -26.05 -5.36
C GLY A 5 -14.66 -25.70 -4.48
N LYS A 6 -13.65 -24.97 -5.02
CA LYS A 6 -12.53 -24.51 -4.19
C LYS A 6 -12.93 -23.36 -3.27
N ALA A 7 -13.89 -22.54 -3.67
CA ALA A 7 -14.43 -21.49 -2.80
C ALA A 7 -15.22 -22.08 -1.63
N GLU A 8 -15.97 -23.15 -1.85
CA GLU A 8 -16.67 -23.91 -0.80
C GLU A 8 -15.67 -24.56 0.18
N GLU A 9 -14.63 -25.21 -0.34
CA GLU A 9 -13.55 -25.79 0.48
C GLU A 9 -12.87 -24.71 1.36
N ILE A 10 -12.59 -23.51 0.80
CA ILE A 10 -12.04 -22.39 1.57
C ILE A 10 -13.02 -21.95 2.67
N ALA A 11 -14.31 -21.89 2.39
CA ALA A 11 -15.32 -21.54 3.39
C ALA A 11 -15.38 -22.58 4.55
N GLU A 12 -15.31 -23.85 4.24
CA GLU A 12 -15.22 -24.93 5.25
C GLU A 12 -13.94 -24.81 6.09
N MET A 13 -12.80 -24.53 5.44
CA MET A 13 -11.54 -24.29 6.15
C MET A 13 -11.62 -23.06 7.07
N CYS A 14 -12.28 -21.98 6.65
CA CYS A 14 -12.50 -20.81 7.50
C CYS A 14 -13.24 -21.15 8.79
N HIS A 15 -14.27 -22.00 8.68
CA HIS A 15 -14.99 -22.48 9.87
C HIS A 15 -14.13 -23.41 10.72
N ALA A 16 -13.43 -24.39 10.11
CA ALA A 16 -12.62 -25.37 10.82
C ALA A 16 -11.46 -24.74 11.61
N TYR A 17 -10.84 -23.70 11.06
CA TYR A 17 -9.69 -23.01 11.66
C TYR A 17 -10.06 -21.72 12.40
N ALA A 18 -11.34 -21.35 12.46
CA ALA A 18 -11.82 -20.08 13.01
C ALA A 18 -11.01 -18.89 12.43
N ALA A 19 -10.83 -18.88 11.11
CA ALA A 19 -10.01 -17.88 10.43
C ALA A 19 -10.72 -16.52 10.38
N ASP A 20 -10.02 -15.45 10.72
CA ASP A 20 -10.52 -14.07 10.59
C ASP A 20 -10.27 -13.49 9.20
N ILE A 21 -9.25 -14.00 8.49
CA ILE A 21 -8.79 -13.44 7.22
C ILE A 21 -8.39 -14.57 6.26
N VAL A 22 -8.77 -14.43 5.00
CA VAL A 22 -8.27 -15.24 3.88
C VAL A 22 -7.43 -14.35 2.96
N ILE A 23 -6.20 -14.76 2.71
CA ILE A 23 -5.25 -14.02 1.86
C ILE A 23 -5.03 -14.80 0.57
N PHE A 24 -5.25 -14.14 -0.56
CA PHE A 24 -4.93 -14.69 -1.88
C PHE A 24 -3.58 -14.12 -2.35
N ASP A 25 -2.68 -15.03 -2.74
CA ASP A 25 -1.34 -14.64 -3.25
C ASP A 25 -1.36 -14.14 -4.71
N ASP A 26 -2.52 -13.85 -5.24
CA ASP A 26 -2.74 -13.22 -6.55
C ASP A 26 -3.56 -11.96 -6.38
N GLU A 27 -3.45 -11.02 -7.36
CA GLU A 27 -4.31 -9.85 -7.40
C GLU A 27 -5.74 -10.23 -7.79
N LEU A 28 -6.70 -9.84 -6.95
CA LEU A 28 -8.12 -10.06 -7.21
C LEU A 28 -8.73 -8.87 -7.94
N THR A 29 -9.51 -9.14 -8.98
CA THR A 29 -10.39 -8.11 -9.52
C THR A 29 -11.51 -7.78 -8.51
N PRO A 30 -12.11 -6.59 -8.57
CA PRO A 30 -13.21 -6.23 -7.66
C PRO A 30 -14.38 -7.21 -7.68
N SER A 31 -14.69 -7.79 -8.85
CA SER A 31 -15.76 -8.79 -8.98
C SER A 31 -15.39 -10.12 -8.34
N GLN A 32 -14.14 -10.56 -8.49
CA GLN A 32 -13.62 -11.78 -7.90
C GLN A 32 -13.61 -11.68 -6.37
N GLN A 33 -13.11 -10.58 -5.83
CA GLN A 33 -13.13 -10.31 -4.40
C GLN A 33 -14.56 -10.35 -3.85
N SER A 34 -15.49 -9.64 -4.50
CA SER A 34 -16.91 -9.61 -4.08
C SER A 34 -17.58 -11.00 -4.13
N ASN A 35 -17.21 -11.86 -5.08
CA ASN A 35 -17.74 -13.21 -5.15
C ASN A 35 -17.16 -14.12 -4.05
N LEU A 36 -15.88 -13.98 -3.75
CA LEU A 36 -15.23 -14.70 -2.66
C LEU A 36 -15.77 -14.27 -1.29
N GLU A 37 -15.97 -12.97 -1.07
CA GLU A 37 -16.59 -12.44 0.14
C GLU A 37 -18.02 -12.98 0.39
N LYS A 38 -18.75 -13.35 -0.67
CA LYS A 38 -20.06 -14.02 -0.55
C LYS A 38 -19.96 -15.49 -0.26
N ALA A 39 -18.88 -16.15 -0.64
CA ALA A 39 -18.67 -17.57 -0.47
C ALA A 39 -18.12 -17.93 0.92
N VAL A 40 -17.33 -17.04 1.53
CA VAL A 40 -16.77 -17.23 2.88
C VAL A 40 -17.73 -16.75 3.97
N PRO A 41 -17.54 -17.16 5.26
CA PRO A 41 -18.32 -16.63 6.39
C PRO A 41 -18.27 -15.10 6.46
N LYS A 42 -19.36 -14.47 6.93
CA LYS A 42 -19.53 -12.99 6.91
C LYS A 42 -18.53 -12.21 7.75
N ASP A 43 -17.96 -12.83 8.74
CA ASP A 43 -16.95 -12.30 9.66
C ASP A 43 -15.52 -12.43 9.12
N VAL A 44 -15.33 -13.25 8.08
CA VAL A 44 -14.03 -13.49 7.44
C VAL A 44 -13.75 -12.42 6.39
N LYS A 45 -12.59 -11.76 6.49
CA LYS A 45 -12.13 -10.79 5.49
C LYS A 45 -11.40 -11.48 4.35
N VAL A 46 -11.68 -11.07 3.12
CA VAL A 46 -10.95 -11.51 1.93
C VAL A 46 -10.04 -10.38 1.47
N ILE A 47 -8.74 -10.63 1.47
CA ILE A 47 -7.74 -9.69 0.96
C ILE A 47 -6.85 -10.38 -0.07
N ASP A 48 -6.27 -9.61 -0.98
CA ASP A 48 -5.30 -10.09 -1.94
C ASP A 48 -3.88 -9.64 -1.57
N ARG A 49 -2.89 -10.12 -2.32
CA ARG A 49 -1.49 -9.77 -2.14
C ARG A 49 -1.26 -8.26 -2.20
N THR A 50 -1.93 -7.56 -3.11
CA THR A 50 -1.81 -6.10 -3.27
C THR A 50 -2.30 -5.35 -2.03
N ALA A 51 -3.46 -5.73 -1.47
CA ALA A 51 -3.97 -5.15 -0.22
C ALA A 51 -3.00 -5.38 0.93
N LEU A 52 -2.49 -6.60 1.09
CA LEU A 52 -1.54 -6.95 2.15
C LEU A 52 -0.24 -6.13 2.03
N ILE A 53 0.32 -6.00 0.83
CA ILE A 53 1.53 -5.20 0.58
C ILE A 53 1.29 -3.73 0.91
N LEU A 54 0.14 -3.17 0.52
CA LEU A 54 -0.21 -1.78 0.83
C LEU A 54 -0.34 -1.54 2.34
N ASP A 55 -0.86 -2.49 3.09
CA ASP A 55 -0.96 -2.39 4.55
C ASP A 55 0.42 -2.51 5.22
N ILE A 56 1.28 -3.42 4.74
CA ILE A 56 2.68 -3.50 5.18
C ILE A 56 3.40 -2.18 4.92
N PHE A 57 3.24 -1.59 3.74
CA PHE A 57 3.83 -0.29 3.42
C PHE A 57 3.28 0.84 4.29
N ALA A 58 1.99 0.82 4.62
CA ALA A 58 1.40 1.80 5.53
C ALA A 58 2.02 1.78 6.92
N LEU A 59 2.41 0.60 7.41
CA LEU A 59 3.10 0.42 8.69
C LEU A 59 4.56 0.90 8.66
N HIS A 60 5.24 0.79 7.50
CA HIS A 60 6.67 1.10 7.37
C HIS A 60 6.95 2.52 6.83
N ALA A 61 5.96 3.20 6.27
CA ALA A 61 6.11 4.56 5.75
C ALA A 61 6.40 5.56 6.87
N THR A 62 7.63 6.05 6.95
CA THR A 62 8.08 7.01 7.95
C THR A 62 8.06 8.45 7.44
N THR A 63 8.36 8.67 6.16
CA THR A 63 8.38 9.99 5.56
C THR A 63 6.97 10.48 5.18
N LYS A 64 6.82 11.80 5.09
CA LYS A 64 5.57 12.41 4.61
C LYS A 64 5.24 11.95 3.19
N GLU A 65 6.25 11.86 2.31
CA GLU A 65 6.06 11.43 0.93
C GLU A 65 5.65 9.97 0.84
N GLY A 66 6.37 9.05 1.53
CA GLY A 66 6.05 7.63 1.57
C GLY A 66 4.61 7.40 2.07
N ARG A 67 4.22 8.07 3.16
CA ARG A 67 2.84 8.00 3.66
C ARG A 67 1.79 8.50 2.66
N LEU A 68 2.08 9.56 1.92
CA LEU A 68 1.18 10.07 0.88
C LEU A 68 1.09 9.11 -0.31
N GLN A 69 2.21 8.52 -0.74
CA GLN A 69 2.23 7.55 -1.83
C GLN A 69 1.43 6.28 -1.47
N VAL A 70 1.63 5.74 -0.27
CA VAL A 70 0.87 4.58 0.20
C VAL A 70 -0.62 4.90 0.29
N ARG A 71 -0.98 6.05 0.88
CA ARG A 71 -2.39 6.49 0.94
C ARG A 71 -3.01 6.67 -0.44
N LEU A 72 -2.24 7.18 -1.40
CA LEU A 72 -2.70 7.29 -2.79
C LEU A 72 -3.01 5.92 -3.36
N ALA A 73 -2.07 4.98 -3.25
CA ALA A 73 -2.24 3.62 -3.74
C ALA A 73 -3.41 2.90 -3.06
N GLN A 74 -3.56 3.00 -1.74
CA GLN A 74 -4.70 2.44 -1.00
C GLN A 74 -6.05 3.01 -1.49
N ASN A 75 -6.16 4.33 -1.70
CA ASN A 75 -7.39 4.93 -2.21
C ASN A 75 -7.67 4.54 -3.66
N GLN A 76 -6.65 4.39 -4.50
CA GLN A 76 -6.79 3.91 -5.88
C GLN A 76 -7.23 2.44 -5.93
N TYR A 77 -6.68 1.60 -5.07
CA TYR A 77 -7.07 0.19 -4.90
C TYR A 77 -8.51 0.06 -4.39
N LEU A 78 -8.91 0.88 -3.42
CA LEU A 78 -10.23 0.87 -2.80
C LEU A 78 -11.34 1.34 -3.77
N LEU A 79 -11.07 2.38 -4.58
CA LEU A 79 -12.09 3.05 -5.41
C LEU A 79 -12.93 2.10 -6.29
N PRO A 80 -12.37 1.16 -7.05
CA PRO A 80 -13.16 0.20 -7.83
C PRO A 80 -13.87 -0.86 -6.97
N ARG A 81 -13.41 -1.09 -5.74
CA ARG A 81 -13.91 -2.11 -4.81
C ARG A 81 -15.06 -1.65 -3.92
N LEU A 82 -15.31 -0.34 -3.84
CA LEU A 82 -16.40 0.24 -3.04
C LEU A 82 -17.78 -0.37 -3.34
N ARG A 83 -18.03 -0.77 -4.59
CA ARG A 83 -19.31 -1.35 -5.00
C ARG A 83 -19.58 -2.70 -4.33
N GLY A 84 -18.58 -3.54 -4.15
CA GLY A 84 -18.68 -4.82 -3.44
C GLY A 84 -18.91 -4.65 -1.94
N MET A 85 -18.14 -3.78 -1.31
CA MET A 85 -18.25 -3.50 0.14
C MET A 85 -19.64 -3.00 0.53
N TRP A 86 -20.30 -2.18 -0.30
CA TRP A 86 -21.64 -1.68 -0.03
C TRP A 86 -22.72 -2.76 -0.11
N ALA A 87 -22.61 -3.73 -1.00
CA ALA A 87 -23.54 -4.85 -1.07
C ALA A 87 -23.51 -5.67 0.23
N HIS A 88 -22.35 -5.85 0.84
CA HIS A 88 -22.16 -6.52 2.14
C HIS A 88 -22.74 -5.71 3.31
N LEU A 89 -22.47 -4.41 3.36
CA LEU A 89 -23.00 -3.53 4.41
C LEU A 89 -24.52 -3.35 4.33
N ALA A 90 -25.07 -3.28 3.12
CA ALA A 90 -26.51 -3.22 2.91
C ALA A 90 -27.21 -4.49 3.36
N SER A 91 -26.63 -5.68 3.11
CA SER A 91 -27.22 -6.96 3.55
C SER A 91 -27.19 -7.13 5.07
N ASN A 92 -26.16 -6.61 5.75
CA ASN A 92 -26.07 -6.65 7.22
C ASN A 92 -27.02 -5.67 7.92
N ARG A 93 -27.44 -4.57 7.25
CA ARG A 93 -28.43 -3.61 7.80
C ARG A 93 -29.87 -4.04 7.58
N MET A 94 -30.17 -4.97 6.68
CA MET A 94 -31.54 -5.45 6.41
C MET A 94 -32.11 -6.42 7.46
N GLY A 95 -31.41 -6.66 8.58
CA GLY A 95 -31.90 -7.44 9.71
C GLY A 95 -32.88 -6.69 10.64
N GLY A 96 -33.30 -5.48 10.34
CA GLY A 96 -34.21 -4.71 11.19
C GLY A 96 -35.02 -3.66 10.44
N GLY A 97 -36.24 -4.02 10.02
CA GLY A 97 -37.42 -3.14 9.93
C GLY A 97 -37.43 -2.01 8.91
N VAL A 98 -38.35 -2.16 7.96
CA VAL A 98 -39.13 -1.12 7.25
C VAL A 98 -38.38 -0.07 6.42
N GLY A 99 -38.54 -0.17 5.10
CA GLY A 99 -38.43 0.99 4.20
C GLY A 99 -37.06 1.20 3.58
N SER A 100 -36.47 0.16 2.93
CA SER A 100 -35.38 0.40 2.01
C SER A 100 -35.87 1.20 0.80
N ARG A 101 -35.66 2.49 0.81
CA ARG A 101 -35.74 3.33 -0.39
C ARG A 101 -34.54 2.91 -1.26
N PHE A 102 -34.83 2.26 -2.38
CA PHE A 102 -33.83 1.81 -3.38
C PHE A 102 -32.87 2.94 -3.85
N GLY A 103 -33.21 4.20 -3.63
CA GLY A 103 -32.41 5.37 -3.97
C GLY A 103 -31.33 5.76 -2.97
N GLU A 104 -31.45 5.42 -1.69
CA GLU A 104 -30.47 5.86 -0.67
C GLU A 104 -29.16 5.08 -0.72
N GLY A 105 -29.18 3.80 -1.09
CA GLY A 105 -27.97 2.98 -1.21
C GLY A 105 -27.10 3.36 -2.41
N GLU A 106 -27.68 3.68 -3.54
CA GLU A 106 -26.95 4.19 -4.71
C GLU A 106 -26.43 5.61 -4.48
N SER A 107 -27.22 6.47 -3.87
CA SER A 107 -26.82 7.82 -3.50
C SER A 107 -25.62 7.81 -2.54
N GLN A 108 -25.60 6.93 -1.54
CA GLN A 108 -24.52 6.83 -0.58
C GLN A 108 -23.22 6.30 -1.21
N LEU A 109 -23.31 5.29 -2.07
CA LEU A 109 -22.17 4.78 -2.83
C LEU A 109 -21.54 5.87 -3.72
N GLU A 110 -22.37 6.69 -4.35
CA GLU A 110 -21.93 7.80 -5.19
C GLU A 110 -21.22 8.88 -4.36
N VAL A 111 -21.77 9.19 -3.18
CA VAL A 111 -21.14 10.10 -2.21
C VAL A 111 -19.76 9.58 -1.79
N ASP A 112 -19.65 8.30 -1.43
CA ASP A 112 -18.39 7.71 -0.99
C ASP A 112 -17.36 7.67 -2.12
N ARG A 113 -17.77 7.30 -3.34
CA ARG A 113 -16.91 7.39 -4.52
C ARG A 113 -16.38 8.79 -4.75
N ARG A 114 -17.26 9.79 -4.64
CA ARG A 114 -16.87 11.20 -4.76
C ARG A 114 -15.89 11.61 -3.67
N MET A 115 -16.11 11.16 -2.43
CA MET A 115 -15.17 11.43 -1.33
C MET A 115 -13.81 10.80 -1.56
N VAL A 116 -13.74 9.55 -2.01
CA VAL A 116 -12.46 8.88 -2.31
C VAL A 116 -11.76 9.56 -3.49
N ARG A 117 -12.47 9.94 -4.55
CA ARG A 117 -11.89 10.72 -5.67
C ARG A 117 -11.34 12.07 -5.21
N LYS A 118 -12.04 12.79 -4.33
CA LYS A 118 -11.54 14.05 -3.73
C LYS A 118 -10.27 13.81 -2.93
N ARG A 119 -10.21 12.74 -2.12
CA ARG A 119 -8.99 12.37 -1.37
C ARG A 119 -7.81 12.09 -2.31
N ILE A 120 -8.02 11.30 -3.37
CA ILE A 120 -7.00 11.03 -4.40
C ILE A 120 -6.47 12.34 -4.99
N THR A 121 -7.36 13.27 -5.36
CA THR A 121 -6.96 14.58 -5.93
C THR A 121 -6.18 15.42 -4.93
N SER A 122 -6.61 15.45 -3.67
CA SER A 122 -5.89 16.19 -2.60
C SER A 122 -4.49 15.61 -2.39
N ILE A 123 -4.38 14.28 -2.26
CA ILE A 123 -3.09 13.61 -2.05
C ILE A 123 -2.13 13.86 -3.23
N ARG A 124 -2.62 13.82 -4.47
CA ARG A 124 -1.80 14.13 -5.64
C ARG A 124 -1.24 15.55 -5.60
N ARG A 125 -2.06 16.55 -5.22
CA ARG A 125 -1.59 17.93 -5.05
C ARG A 125 -0.53 18.06 -3.96
N GLU A 126 -0.69 17.35 -2.84
CA GLU A 126 0.30 17.34 -1.77
C GLU A 126 1.61 16.69 -2.22
N LEU A 127 1.55 15.59 -2.98
CA LEU A 127 2.72 14.95 -3.57
C LEU A 127 3.46 15.87 -4.56
N GLU A 128 2.73 16.62 -5.40
CA GLU A 128 3.33 17.62 -6.29
C GLU A 128 4.07 18.69 -5.51
N GLN A 129 3.51 19.19 -4.40
CA GLN A 129 4.19 20.16 -3.55
C GLN A 129 5.48 19.60 -2.95
N VAL A 130 5.44 18.36 -2.44
CA VAL A 130 6.63 17.68 -1.91
C VAL A 130 7.68 17.50 -3.02
N SER A 131 7.26 17.09 -4.22
CA SER A 131 8.15 16.92 -5.37
C SER A 131 8.84 18.24 -5.76
N ARG A 132 8.10 19.35 -5.84
CA ARG A 132 8.66 20.68 -6.14
C ARG A 132 9.68 21.12 -5.08
N MET A 133 9.38 20.92 -3.79
CA MET A 133 10.33 21.23 -2.72
C MET A 133 11.61 20.40 -2.82
N ARG A 134 11.49 19.10 -3.16
CA ARG A 134 12.65 18.22 -3.39
C ARG A 134 13.47 18.66 -4.61
N GLU A 135 12.83 19.10 -5.66
CA GLU A 135 13.52 19.59 -6.87
C GLU A 135 14.35 20.83 -6.57
N THR A 136 13.81 21.78 -5.80
CA THR A 136 14.57 22.93 -5.31
C THR A 136 15.77 22.53 -4.47
N GLN A 137 15.59 21.57 -3.55
CA GLN A 137 16.68 21.04 -2.72
C GLN A 137 17.71 20.23 -3.55
N ARG A 138 17.26 19.54 -4.61
CA ARG A 138 18.16 18.84 -5.53
C ARG A 138 19.02 19.82 -6.32
N SER A 139 18.42 20.88 -6.86
CA SER A 139 19.13 21.90 -7.63
C SER A 139 20.24 22.55 -6.79
N ALA A 140 19.97 22.91 -5.53
CA ALA A 140 20.98 23.40 -4.60
C ALA A 140 22.12 22.39 -4.36
N ARG A 141 21.80 21.09 -4.23
CA ARG A 141 22.79 20.02 -4.07
C ARG A 141 23.57 19.72 -5.36
N TYR A 142 23.00 19.95 -6.55
CA TYR A 142 23.73 19.82 -7.80
C TYR A 142 24.82 20.88 -7.93
N ALA A 143 24.55 22.08 -7.45
CA ALA A 143 25.52 23.17 -7.45
C ALA A 143 26.73 22.92 -6.53
N SER A 144 26.63 22.02 -5.56
CA SER A 144 27.73 21.69 -4.63
C SER A 144 28.78 20.72 -5.19
N GLY A 145 28.62 20.18 -6.41
CA GLY A 145 29.60 19.30 -7.04
C GLY A 145 29.76 17.91 -6.41
N VAL A 146 28.92 17.54 -5.42
CA VAL A 146 28.99 16.23 -4.74
C VAL A 146 28.42 15.14 -5.64
N TYR A 147 29.21 14.09 -5.89
CA TYR A 147 28.75 12.92 -6.64
C TYR A 147 27.66 12.15 -5.90
N LYS A 148 26.68 11.66 -6.67
CA LYS A 148 25.54 10.93 -6.14
C LYS A 148 25.53 9.52 -6.69
N ILE A 149 25.43 8.57 -5.76
CA ILE A 149 25.35 7.15 -6.06
C ILE A 149 23.98 6.65 -5.58
N ALA A 150 23.22 6.00 -6.43
CA ALA A 150 21.98 5.34 -6.07
C ALA A 150 22.17 3.82 -6.20
N GLU A 151 21.78 3.09 -5.18
CA GLU A 151 21.78 1.64 -5.20
C GLU A 151 20.39 1.15 -5.59
N ALA A 152 20.30 0.33 -6.64
CA ALA A 152 19.05 -0.23 -7.13
C ALA A 152 19.15 -1.76 -7.18
N GLY A 153 18.07 -2.45 -6.82
CA GLY A 153 17.99 -3.91 -6.84
C GLY A 153 16.73 -4.42 -6.16
N TYR A 154 16.51 -5.73 -6.24
CA TYR A 154 15.33 -6.36 -5.64
C TYR A 154 15.24 -6.15 -4.13
N THR A 155 14.04 -6.24 -3.57
CA THR A 155 13.82 -6.27 -2.13
C THR A 155 14.59 -7.44 -1.52
N ASN A 156 15.15 -7.21 -0.31
CA ASN A 156 15.96 -8.19 0.41
C ASN A 156 17.24 -8.67 -0.33
N ALA A 157 17.75 -7.90 -1.29
CA ALA A 157 19.03 -8.19 -1.99
C ALA A 157 20.27 -7.72 -1.23
N GLY A 158 20.10 -7.21 0.00
CA GLY A 158 21.22 -6.76 0.85
C GLY A 158 21.64 -5.30 0.62
N LYS A 159 20.88 -4.49 -0.12
CA LYS A 159 21.19 -3.07 -0.39
C LYS A 159 21.47 -2.27 0.89
N SER A 160 20.52 -2.25 1.80
CA SER A 160 20.65 -1.50 3.07
C SER A 160 21.80 -2.02 3.93
N SER A 161 22.10 -3.31 3.88
CA SER A 161 23.26 -3.90 4.57
C SER A 161 24.58 -3.43 3.96
N LEU A 162 24.64 -3.31 2.63
CA LEU A 162 25.81 -2.77 1.93
C LEU A 162 26.04 -1.29 2.29
N ILE A 163 24.98 -0.48 2.25
CA ILE A 163 25.04 0.94 2.65
C ILE A 163 25.53 1.09 4.09
N ASN A 164 25.00 0.29 5.02
CA ASN A 164 25.43 0.31 6.41
C ASN A 164 26.92 0.00 6.54
N ARG A 165 27.40 -1.00 5.82
CA ARG A 165 28.79 -1.38 5.84
C ARG A 165 29.74 -0.32 5.27
N LEU A 166 29.30 0.37 4.20
CA LEU A 166 30.09 1.40 3.53
C LEU A 166 30.07 2.74 4.27
N ALA A 167 28.93 3.11 4.86
CA ALA A 167 28.75 4.41 5.51
C ALA A 167 29.02 4.39 7.02
N GLU A 168 29.46 3.24 7.58
CA GLU A 168 29.63 3.03 9.04
C GLU A 168 28.41 3.51 9.85
N ALA A 169 27.20 3.31 9.29
CA ALA A 169 25.97 3.84 9.83
C ALA A 169 25.01 2.72 10.22
N ASP A 170 24.31 2.91 11.34
CA ASP A 170 23.20 2.04 11.76
C ASP A 170 21.91 2.39 11.02
N VAL A 171 21.78 2.03 9.76
CA VAL A 171 20.48 1.97 9.11
C VAL A 171 19.79 0.68 9.54
N LEU A 172 18.53 0.77 9.96
CA LEU A 172 17.72 -0.41 10.30
C LEU A 172 17.68 -1.36 9.11
N SER A 173 18.59 -2.31 9.10
CA SER A 173 18.64 -3.40 8.13
C SER A 173 17.89 -4.57 8.76
N TYR A 174 16.58 -4.66 8.48
CA TYR A 174 15.83 -5.85 8.83
C TYR A 174 15.92 -6.86 7.69
N ASP A 175 16.18 -8.09 8.04
CA ASP A 175 16.04 -9.24 7.11
C ASP A 175 14.54 -9.52 6.88
N LYS A 176 13.85 -8.53 6.33
CA LYS A 176 12.42 -8.56 6.03
C LYS A 176 12.18 -7.97 4.65
N LEU A 177 11.30 -8.60 3.91
CA LEU A 177 10.78 -8.06 2.66
C LEU A 177 10.14 -6.69 2.92
N PHE A 178 10.36 -5.74 2.01
CA PHE A 178 9.81 -4.37 2.08
C PHE A 178 10.30 -3.54 3.28
N ALA A 179 11.50 -3.81 3.79
CA ALA A 179 12.09 -3.06 4.90
C ALA A 179 12.34 -1.58 4.54
N THR A 180 12.72 -1.31 3.29
CA THR A 180 12.98 0.05 2.80
C THR A 180 11.85 0.50 1.89
N LEU A 181 10.99 1.38 2.38
CA LEU A 181 9.98 2.08 1.58
C LEU A 181 10.43 3.51 1.24
N ASP A 182 11.07 4.16 2.21
CA ASP A 182 11.56 5.53 2.08
C ASP A 182 13.05 5.53 1.70
N SER A 183 13.40 6.25 0.64
CA SER A 183 14.80 6.39 0.22
C SER A 183 15.62 7.13 1.29
N THR A 184 16.70 6.51 1.75
CA THR A 184 17.62 7.09 2.72
C THR A 184 18.91 7.50 2.03
N THR A 185 19.33 8.76 2.18
CA THR A 185 20.59 9.26 1.60
C THR A 185 21.63 9.44 2.71
N ARG A 186 22.82 8.89 2.53
CA ARG A 186 23.95 9.01 3.43
C ARG A 186 25.14 9.66 2.75
N LYS A 187 25.92 10.40 3.52
CA LYS A 187 27.20 10.94 3.10
C LYS A 187 28.29 9.89 3.33
N LEU A 188 29.13 9.70 2.34
CA LEU A 188 30.29 8.81 2.40
C LEU A 188 31.52 9.60 1.98
N VAL A 189 32.62 9.41 2.67
CA VAL A 189 33.92 9.94 2.29
C VAL A 189 34.76 8.81 1.73
N LEU A 190 35.14 8.93 0.46
CA LEU A 190 36.00 7.94 -0.19
C LEU A 190 37.43 8.01 0.37
N PRO A 191 38.24 6.94 0.23
CA PRO A 191 39.62 6.93 0.71
C PRO A 191 40.51 8.09 0.21
N GLU A 192 40.12 8.62 -0.95
CA GLU A 192 40.78 9.76 -1.60
C GLU A 192 40.36 11.14 -1.00
N GLY A 193 39.56 11.15 0.07
CA GLY A 193 39.00 12.34 0.70
C GLY A 193 37.82 13.01 -0.04
N ARG A 194 37.33 12.39 -1.13
CA ARG A 194 36.22 12.91 -1.92
C ARG A 194 34.88 12.55 -1.26
N GLU A 195 34.02 13.53 -1.10
CA GLU A 195 32.67 13.35 -0.57
C GLU A 195 31.71 12.87 -1.67
N VAL A 196 30.91 11.85 -1.37
CA VAL A 196 29.84 11.33 -2.20
C VAL A 196 28.57 11.11 -1.35
N THR A 197 27.41 11.11 -1.98
CA THR A 197 26.16 10.71 -1.34
C THR A 197 25.71 9.37 -1.87
N LEU A 198 25.37 8.45 -0.97
CA LEU A 198 24.85 7.12 -1.29
C LEU A 198 23.39 7.05 -0.88
N THR A 199 22.51 6.66 -1.82
CA THR A 199 21.07 6.61 -1.60
C THR A 199 20.56 5.19 -1.76
N ASP A 200 19.89 4.66 -0.72
CA ASP A 200 19.14 3.41 -0.76
C ASP A 200 17.82 3.65 -1.50
N THR A 201 17.51 2.77 -2.45
CA THR A 201 16.23 2.80 -3.16
C THR A 201 15.45 1.51 -2.90
N VAL A 202 14.16 1.56 -3.11
CA VAL A 202 13.28 0.39 -3.04
C VAL A 202 13.57 -0.57 -4.17
#